data_16b25f7754a96f2d0534d8e27ae66f31
#
_entry.id   16b25f7754a96f2d0534d8e27ae66f31
#
_cell.length_a   1.000
_cell.length_b   1.000
_cell.length_c   1.000
_cell.angle_alpha   90.00
_cell.angle_beta   90.00
_cell.angle_gamma   90.00
#
_symmetry.space_group_name_H-M   'P 1'
#
loop_
_entity.id
_entity.type
_entity.pdbx_description
1 polymer ?
#
loop_
_entity_poly.entity_id
_entity_poly.type
_entity_poly.pdbx_seq_one_letter_code
_entity_poly.pdbx_strand_id
1 'polypeptide(L)'
;MTASQRLPGFIAVAAASALLITGCSAGGGGSDASQPGTGGTPEKGGTVHMLQNADFSYLDPSRGFDGGVNAFYRLIYRGLTMQAAGDADDPNKIVPDLAESLGEASDDGLTWTYTLKDDIFFDDGTPITSEAMKFGISRSWDPQVGIGSPYLRQVIDAPEGYQGPYVTGDLPTIETPDDKTIVFHLKKPFPEFDNVLAQPNAVPFPEGTGAGDEFIKDVIASGPYTLAEYTPGSSIVLERNEYWDDKTDDVRKAYPDSWEFEIGIDPATIDERMIAGQSDDQNAIAGTVSAASLPRLQTPQLKDRAITADAFCTTYMSMNTTKAPFDDVNVRNAINWAIDRSALVNASGGTQLADPAYTIIPPVVSSFKDFNLWESEGDKGDTEKAQELLDEAGLSDGFEFTLDIRSQPLMQGQAEAIQQALEPLGITVNLNVIDTSIYYETIGTPSQQNDAAITGWCPDWASSASTIIPPLFDGRNIFEKGNSNLAQINDPAINDRIDEITAMTDVDEAKTAWGDLDEQIMGLSPVAPLVFSKGIFLPGENIAGYYPSTNLTDLTIIGLKDPSKG
;
A
#
# COMPACT_ATOMS: atom_id res chain seq x y z
N MET A 1 22.79 -87.11 4.48
CA MET A 1 22.26 -87.80 3.32
C MET A 1 21.68 -86.77 2.40
N THR A 2 22.45 -86.36 1.44
CA THR A 2 22.28 -86.58 0.02
C THR A 2 21.00 -85.94 -0.51
N ALA A 3 20.93 -85.14 -1.49
CA ALA A 3 21.69 -84.76 -2.67
C ALA A 3 20.78 -83.74 -3.41
N SER A 4 21.28 -82.64 -3.93
CA SER A 4 21.64 -82.42 -5.36
C SER A 4 20.42 -82.36 -6.30
N GLN A 5 20.22 -81.35 -7.05
CA GLN A 5 20.68 -80.93 -8.36
C GLN A 5 19.60 -80.09 -9.08
N ARG A 6 19.96 -79.02 -9.62
CA ARG A 6 20.34 -78.50 -10.95
C ARG A 6 19.28 -77.56 -11.58
N LEU A 7 19.79 -76.39 -11.94
CA LEU A 7 19.28 -75.47 -12.98
C LEU A 7 19.15 -76.14 -14.38
N PRO A 8 18.36 -75.60 -15.35
CA PRO A 8 18.69 -74.32 -16.02
C PRO A 8 17.41 -73.49 -16.34
N GLY A 9 17.42 -72.20 -16.40
CA GLY A 9 17.94 -71.29 -17.43
C GLY A 9 16.91 -70.93 -18.49
N PHE A 10 16.47 -69.68 -18.59
CA PHE A 10 16.36 -68.95 -19.86
C PHE A 10 15.69 -67.55 -19.68
N ILE A 11 16.47 -66.55 -20.03
CA ILE A 11 16.21 -65.33 -20.83
C ILE A 11 15.15 -64.29 -20.38
N ALA A 12 15.72 -63.13 -20.14
CA ALA A 12 15.30 -61.75 -19.97
C ALA A 12 14.19 -61.24 -20.91
N VAL A 13 13.33 -60.36 -20.34
CA VAL A 13 12.83 -59.16 -21.01
C VAL A 13 12.79 -58.04 -19.97
N ALA A 14 13.48 -56.94 -20.26
CA ALA A 14 13.54 -55.74 -19.45
C ALA A 14 12.25 -54.92 -19.58
N ALA A 15 11.65 -54.54 -18.46
CA ALA A 15 10.72 -53.42 -18.40
C ALA A 15 11.20 -52.47 -17.32
N ALA A 16 11.64 -51.29 -17.76
CA ALA A 16 12.09 -50.20 -16.88
C ALA A 16 10.88 -49.57 -16.17
N SER A 17 10.82 -49.73 -14.86
CA SER A 17 9.91 -48.98 -14.02
C SER A 17 10.75 -47.90 -13.30
N ALA A 18 10.53 -46.65 -13.67
CA ALA A 18 11.11 -45.50 -12.99
C ALA A 18 10.50 -45.34 -11.59
N LEU A 19 11.25 -45.58 -10.56
CA LEU A 19 10.95 -45.24 -9.18
C LEU A 19 11.34 -43.78 -8.94
N LEU A 20 10.35 -42.93 -8.75
CA LEU A 20 10.50 -41.60 -8.21
C LEU A 20 10.87 -41.72 -6.73
N ILE A 21 12.11 -41.39 -6.41
CA ILE A 21 12.58 -41.24 -5.04
C ILE A 21 12.21 -39.83 -4.58
N THR A 22 11.22 -39.74 -3.69
CA THR A 22 10.96 -38.54 -2.91
C THR A 22 12.05 -38.38 -1.86
N GLY A 23 12.99 -37.49 -2.12
CA GLY A 23 13.97 -37.04 -1.14
C GLY A 23 13.36 -35.94 -0.26
N CYS A 24 13.11 -36.24 1.01
CA CYS A 24 12.92 -35.21 2.03
C CYS A 24 14.22 -34.46 2.24
N SER A 25 14.26 -33.21 1.82
CA SER A 25 15.25 -32.23 2.26
C SER A 25 14.60 -31.34 3.31
N ALA A 26 15.03 -31.50 4.56
CA ALA A 26 14.71 -30.54 5.62
C ALA A 26 15.73 -29.41 5.56
N GLY A 27 15.26 -28.17 5.67
CA GLY A 27 16.09 -27.02 6.00
C GLY A 27 15.88 -25.81 5.10
N GLY A 28 15.35 -24.76 5.66
CA GLY A 28 15.30 -23.42 5.11
C GLY A 28 13.90 -22.85 5.22
N GLY A 29 13.65 -22.02 6.25
CA GLY A 29 12.48 -21.18 6.31
C GLY A 29 12.57 -20.15 5.17
N GLY A 30 11.83 -20.39 4.12
CA GLY A 30 11.45 -19.39 3.17
C GLY A 30 10.04 -18.96 3.56
N SER A 31 9.80 -17.69 3.70
CA SER A 31 8.47 -17.10 3.75
C SER A 31 7.64 -17.70 2.60
N ASP A 32 6.55 -18.37 2.93
CA ASP A 32 5.60 -18.82 1.92
C ASP A 32 5.12 -17.58 1.16
N ALA A 33 5.45 -17.55 -0.11
CA ALA A 33 4.92 -16.56 -1.03
C ALA A 33 3.38 -16.56 -0.93
N SER A 34 2.81 -15.37 -0.87
CA SER A 34 1.40 -15.02 -0.84
C SER A 34 0.48 -16.10 -1.37
N GLN A 35 -0.51 -16.49 -0.53
CA GLN A 35 -1.52 -17.45 -0.92
C GLN A 35 -2.21 -16.97 -2.21
N PRO A 36 -2.36 -17.81 -3.23
CA PRO A 36 -3.15 -17.44 -4.40
C PRO A 36 -4.58 -17.11 -3.94
N GLY A 37 -5.13 -16.05 -4.49
CA GLY A 37 -6.49 -15.59 -4.22
C GLY A 37 -7.55 -16.67 -4.44
N THR A 38 -8.82 -16.30 -4.46
CA THR A 38 -9.93 -17.24 -4.63
C THR A 38 -9.69 -18.18 -5.81
N GLY A 39 -9.67 -19.48 -5.54
CA GLY A 39 -9.53 -20.50 -6.60
C GLY A 39 -10.66 -20.41 -7.62
N GLY A 40 -10.36 -20.76 -8.85
CA GLY A 40 -11.27 -20.70 -10.00
C GLY A 40 -10.79 -19.73 -11.08
N THR A 41 -11.23 -19.93 -12.29
CA THR A 41 -10.94 -19.05 -13.42
C THR A 41 -12.10 -18.06 -13.56
N PRO A 42 -11.83 -16.74 -13.60
CA PRO A 42 -12.87 -15.76 -13.88
C PRO A 42 -13.45 -15.95 -15.28
N GLU A 43 -14.78 -15.85 -15.40
CA GLU A 43 -15.51 -15.88 -16.67
C GLU A 43 -16.07 -14.49 -16.97
N LYS A 44 -16.23 -14.15 -18.27
CA LYS A 44 -16.82 -12.89 -18.70
C LYS A 44 -18.33 -12.90 -18.46
N GLY A 45 -18.84 -11.82 -17.87
CA GLY A 45 -20.27 -11.58 -17.65
C GLY A 45 -20.65 -11.41 -16.19
N GLY A 46 -21.90 -11.06 -15.97
CA GLY A 46 -22.52 -10.84 -14.65
C GLY A 46 -22.07 -9.59 -13.94
N THR A 47 -22.59 -9.40 -12.73
CA THR A 47 -22.34 -8.22 -11.90
C THR A 47 -21.51 -8.61 -10.67
N VAL A 48 -20.45 -7.86 -10.39
CA VAL A 48 -19.73 -7.92 -9.10
C VAL A 48 -20.20 -6.80 -8.20
N HIS A 49 -20.53 -7.14 -6.95
CA HIS A 49 -20.95 -6.19 -5.92
C HIS A 49 -19.79 -5.83 -5.01
N MET A 50 -19.70 -4.56 -4.61
CA MET A 50 -18.76 -4.10 -3.58
C MET A 50 -19.52 -3.49 -2.41
N LEU A 51 -19.34 -4.04 -1.20
CA LEU A 51 -19.99 -3.56 0.01
C LEU A 51 -19.04 -2.62 0.76
N GLN A 52 -19.49 -1.38 1.01
CA GLN A 52 -18.67 -0.33 1.63
C GLN A 52 -19.39 0.37 2.78
N ASN A 53 -18.64 0.73 3.82
CA ASN A 53 -19.18 1.47 4.96
C ASN A 53 -19.23 2.99 4.73
N ALA A 54 -18.45 3.51 3.80
CA ALA A 54 -18.36 4.94 3.48
C ALA A 54 -18.20 5.15 1.98
N ASP A 55 -18.61 6.31 1.52
CA ASP A 55 -18.39 6.76 0.14
C ASP A 55 -16.91 7.06 -0.10
N PHE A 56 -16.50 7.08 -1.35
CA PHE A 56 -15.19 7.59 -1.75
C PHE A 56 -15.09 9.09 -1.45
N SER A 57 -13.91 9.51 -1.03
CA SER A 57 -13.65 10.93 -0.73
C SER A 57 -13.88 11.82 -1.94
N TYR A 58 -13.43 11.37 -3.11
CA TYR A 58 -13.58 12.07 -4.39
C TYR A 58 -13.62 11.06 -5.54
N LEU A 59 -14.38 11.34 -6.60
CA LEU A 59 -14.32 10.61 -7.87
C LEU A 59 -13.26 11.17 -8.83
N ASP A 60 -12.77 12.38 -8.57
CA ASP A 60 -11.68 13.02 -9.31
C ASP A 60 -10.33 12.47 -8.82
N PRO A 61 -9.55 11.79 -9.69
CA PRO A 61 -8.29 11.15 -9.28
C PRO A 61 -7.17 12.15 -8.94
N SER A 62 -7.32 13.43 -9.33
CA SER A 62 -6.40 14.48 -8.87
C SER A 62 -6.68 14.93 -7.43
N ARG A 63 -7.81 14.52 -6.84
CA ARG A 63 -8.23 14.87 -5.48
C ARG A 63 -8.20 13.69 -4.52
N GLY A 64 -8.59 12.50 -4.96
CA GLY A 64 -8.62 11.29 -4.15
C GLY A 64 -7.23 10.65 -4.02
N PHE A 65 -6.87 10.26 -2.80
CA PHE A 65 -5.60 9.58 -2.55
C PHE A 65 -5.71 8.69 -1.29
N ASP A 66 -6.43 7.60 -1.43
CA ASP A 66 -6.53 6.54 -0.42
C ASP A 66 -6.66 5.18 -1.10
N GLY A 67 -6.35 4.09 -0.37
CA GLY A 67 -6.30 2.75 -0.96
C GLY A 67 -7.61 2.28 -1.59
N GLY A 68 -8.75 2.62 -1.00
CA GLY A 68 -10.07 2.22 -1.50
C GLY A 68 -10.43 2.91 -2.81
N VAL A 69 -10.26 4.22 -2.88
CA VAL A 69 -10.56 4.98 -4.11
C VAL A 69 -9.56 4.69 -5.22
N ASN A 70 -8.29 4.40 -4.88
CA ASN A 70 -7.30 4.01 -5.88
C ASN A 70 -7.67 2.71 -6.60
N ALA A 71 -8.22 1.71 -5.88
CA ALA A 71 -8.72 0.48 -6.49
C ALA A 71 -9.89 0.76 -7.47
N PHE A 72 -10.80 1.66 -7.09
CA PHE A 72 -11.90 2.11 -7.95
C PHE A 72 -11.39 2.84 -9.21
N TYR A 73 -10.43 3.78 -9.07
CA TYR A 73 -9.89 4.52 -10.21
C TYR A 73 -9.28 3.60 -11.27
N ARG A 74 -8.68 2.49 -10.87
CA ARG A 74 -8.10 1.51 -11.80
C ARG A 74 -9.14 0.83 -12.72
N LEU A 75 -10.42 0.85 -12.36
CA LEU A 75 -11.51 0.37 -13.22
C LEU A 75 -11.89 1.37 -14.32
N ILE A 76 -11.80 2.67 -14.03
CA ILE A 76 -12.33 3.71 -14.92
C ILE A 76 -11.26 4.60 -15.56
N TYR A 77 -10.02 4.61 -15.03
CA TYR A 77 -8.93 5.41 -15.56
C TYR A 77 -7.70 4.56 -15.92
N ARG A 78 -6.93 5.07 -16.89
CA ARG A 78 -5.65 4.51 -17.34
C ARG A 78 -4.57 5.58 -17.30
N GLY A 79 -3.38 5.24 -16.80
CA GLY A 79 -2.18 6.07 -16.83
C GLY A 79 -1.22 5.67 -17.96
N LEU A 80 -0.05 6.31 -18.05
CA LEU A 80 1.02 5.87 -18.96
C LEU A 80 1.55 4.50 -18.55
N THR A 81 1.70 4.30 -17.25
CA THR A 81 2.16 3.06 -16.61
C THR A 81 1.18 2.62 -15.54
N MET A 82 1.29 1.40 -15.07
CA MET A 82 0.46 0.85 -14.02
C MET A 82 1.18 -0.28 -13.27
N GLN A 83 0.83 -0.50 -12.00
CA GLN A 83 1.24 -1.70 -11.28
C GLN A 83 0.55 -2.94 -11.89
N ALA A 84 1.32 -3.99 -12.17
CA ALA A 84 0.80 -5.24 -12.72
C ALA A 84 -0.22 -5.86 -11.79
N ALA A 85 -1.28 -6.44 -12.37
CA ALA A 85 -2.35 -7.09 -11.63
C ALA A 85 -2.03 -8.58 -11.44
N GLY A 86 -2.15 -9.07 -10.20
CA GLY A 86 -2.14 -10.51 -9.91
C GLY A 86 -0.83 -11.24 -10.25
N ASP A 87 0.29 -10.54 -10.40
CA ASP A 87 1.61 -11.16 -10.56
C ASP A 87 2.12 -11.60 -9.19
N ALA A 88 2.02 -12.90 -8.90
CA ALA A 88 2.45 -13.45 -7.61
C ALA A 88 3.98 -13.48 -7.44
N ASP A 89 4.72 -13.45 -8.56
CA ASP A 89 6.19 -13.49 -8.53
C ASP A 89 6.78 -12.08 -8.31
N ASP A 90 6.07 -11.04 -8.78
CA ASP A 90 6.43 -9.65 -8.54
C ASP A 90 5.18 -8.75 -8.44
N PRO A 91 4.54 -8.71 -7.27
CA PRO A 91 3.31 -7.94 -7.06
C PRO A 91 3.51 -6.43 -7.17
N ASN A 92 4.76 -5.98 -7.17
CA ASN A 92 5.13 -4.57 -7.22
C ASN A 92 5.63 -4.10 -8.60
N LYS A 93 5.57 -5.00 -9.58
CA LYS A 93 6.04 -4.75 -10.93
C LYS A 93 5.24 -3.64 -11.61
N ILE A 94 5.96 -2.65 -12.15
CA ILE A 94 5.37 -1.64 -13.02
C ILE A 94 5.42 -2.11 -14.47
N VAL A 95 4.34 -1.89 -15.19
CA VAL A 95 4.17 -2.26 -16.60
C VAL A 95 3.61 -1.07 -17.39
N PRO A 96 3.84 -0.99 -18.73
CA PRO A 96 3.18 0.01 -19.55
C PRO A 96 1.67 -0.22 -19.59
N ASP A 97 0.88 0.88 -19.59
CA ASP A 97 -0.58 0.86 -19.72
C ASP A 97 -1.03 1.58 -21.02
N LEU A 98 -1.20 2.90 -21.02
CA LEU A 98 -1.44 3.67 -22.25
C LEU A 98 -0.17 3.84 -23.08
N ALA A 99 1.02 3.75 -22.46
CA ALA A 99 2.28 3.79 -23.18
C ALA A 99 2.62 2.44 -23.85
N GLU A 100 3.37 2.47 -24.96
CA GLU A 100 3.88 1.28 -25.65
C GLU A 100 4.95 0.54 -24.81
N SER A 101 5.73 1.27 -24.02
CA SER A 101 6.80 0.77 -23.13
C SER A 101 6.88 1.59 -21.85
N LEU A 102 7.68 1.15 -20.89
CA LEU A 102 8.14 1.99 -19.78
C LEU A 102 8.97 3.15 -20.34
N GLY A 103 9.13 4.21 -19.54
CA GLY A 103 9.76 5.45 -19.96
C GLY A 103 11.23 5.30 -20.34
N GLU A 104 11.67 6.05 -21.34
CA GLU A 104 13.06 6.17 -21.74
C GLU A 104 13.68 7.39 -21.09
N ALA A 105 14.61 7.16 -20.14
CA ALA A 105 15.33 8.22 -19.45
C ALA A 105 16.53 8.69 -20.26
N SER A 106 16.81 10.01 -20.24
CA SER A 106 18.09 10.56 -20.70
C SER A 106 19.26 10.12 -19.83
N ASP A 107 20.50 10.24 -20.33
CA ASP A 107 21.73 9.84 -19.61
C ASP A 107 21.88 10.52 -18.23
N ASP A 108 21.34 11.73 -18.08
CA ASP A 108 21.35 12.48 -16.81
C ASP A 108 20.12 12.23 -15.94
N GLY A 109 19.17 11.42 -16.42
CA GLY A 109 17.93 11.07 -15.71
C GLY A 109 16.93 12.22 -15.53
N LEU A 110 17.15 13.36 -16.20
CA LEU A 110 16.31 14.56 -16.07
C LEU A 110 15.18 14.64 -17.09
N THR A 111 15.27 13.88 -18.18
CA THR A 111 14.25 13.86 -19.23
C THR A 111 13.74 12.44 -19.43
N TRP A 112 12.42 12.28 -19.47
CA TRP A 112 11.76 10.99 -19.69
C TRP A 112 10.79 11.09 -20.85
N THR A 113 10.85 10.12 -21.77
CA THR A 113 10.02 10.09 -22.98
C THR A 113 9.14 8.86 -23.01
N TYR A 114 7.88 9.04 -23.35
CA TYR A 114 6.88 7.97 -23.55
C TYR A 114 6.21 8.13 -24.91
N THR A 115 5.80 6.99 -25.49
CA THR A 115 4.99 6.93 -26.71
C THR A 115 3.67 6.25 -26.39
N LEU A 116 2.56 6.89 -26.74
CA LEU A 116 1.22 6.34 -26.55
C LEU A 116 0.91 5.24 -27.58
N LYS A 117 0.18 4.21 -27.14
CA LYS A 117 -0.38 3.16 -27.99
C LYS A 117 -1.32 3.74 -29.05
N ASP A 118 -1.52 2.99 -30.15
CA ASP A 118 -2.59 3.24 -31.12
C ASP A 118 -3.96 2.83 -30.56
N ASP A 119 -5.03 3.34 -31.13
CA ASP A 119 -6.41 2.95 -30.91
C ASP A 119 -6.86 2.98 -29.44
N ILE A 120 -6.46 4.03 -28.71
CA ILE A 120 -6.87 4.32 -27.32
C ILE A 120 -7.85 5.48 -27.31
N PHE A 121 -8.98 5.32 -26.61
CA PHE A 121 -10.10 6.26 -26.60
C PHE A 121 -10.65 6.49 -25.21
N PHE A 122 -11.25 7.64 -25.00
CA PHE A 122 -12.18 7.90 -23.89
C PHE A 122 -13.54 7.21 -24.16
N ASP A 123 -14.38 7.15 -23.14
CA ASP A 123 -15.71 6.52 -23.19
C ASP A 123 -16.73 7.27 -24.04
N ASP A 124 -16.43 8.49 -24.49
CA ASP A 124 -17.20 9.23 -25.49
C ASP A 124 -16.71 8.97 -26.93
N GLY A 125 -15.69 8.16 -27.12
CA GLY A 125 -15.03 7.86 -28.40
C GLY A 125 -14.00 8.88 -28.84
N THR A 126 -13.68 9.89 -28.04
CA THR A 126 -12.60 10.84 -28.33
C THR A 126 -11.23 10.16 -28.18
N PRO A 127 -10.28 10.32 -29.13
CA PRO A 127 -8.95 9.75 -29.00
C PRO A 127 -8.18 10.30 -27.81
N ILE A 128 -7.45 9.43 -27.12
CA ILE A 128 -6.51 9.83 -26.06
C ILE A 128 -5.20 10.25 -26.72
N THR A 129 -4.77 11.49 -26.47
CA THR A 129 -3.56 12.09 -27.04
C THR A 129 -2.57 12.50 -25.95
N SER A 130 -1.33 12.80 -26.36
CA SER A 130 -0.31 13.36 -25.47
C SER A 130 -0.76 14.68 -24.83
N GLU A 131 -1.52 15.53 -25.53
CA GLU A 131 -2.09 16.76 -24.98
C GLU A 131 -3.13 16.47 -23.89
N ALA A 132 -4.01 15.47 -24.09
CA ALA A 132 -4.96 15.04 -23.06
C ALA A 132 -4.24 14.52 -21.80
N MET A 133 -3.14 13.79 -21.99
CA MET A 133 -2.29 13.32 -20.88
C MET A 133 -1.64 14.51 -20.15
N LYS A 134 -1.05 15.45 -20.88
CA LYS A 134 -0.45 16.67 -20.33
C LYS A 134 -1.48 17.48 -19.53
N PHE A 135 -2.67 17.70 -20.09
CA PHE A 135 -3.75 18.42 -19.40
C PHE A 135 -4.15 17.72 -18.10
N GLY A 136 -4.41 16.41 -18.15
CA GLY A 136 -4.80 15.62 -16.99
C GLY A 136 -3.76 15.68 -15.86
N ILE A 137 -2.48 15.47 -16.17
CA ILE A 137 -1.37 15.55 -15.21
C ILE A 137 -1.24 16.97 -14.65
N SER A 138 -1.33 18.01 -15.50
CA SER A 138 -1.18 19.40 -15.10
C SER A 138 -2.24 19.87 -14.10
N ARG A 139 -3.41 19.22 -14.03
CA ARG A 139 -4.47 19.47 -13.02
C ARG A 139 -3.96 19.30 -11.59
N SER A 140 -2.91 18.48 -11.38
CA SER A 140 -2.31 18.28 -10.06
C SER A 140 -1.71 19.55 -9.43
N TRP A 141 -1.47 20.62 -10.20
CA TRP A 141 -1.00 21.91 -9.69
C TRP A 141 -2.11 22.91 -9.37
N ASP A 142 -3.36 22.59 -9.75
CA ASP A 142 -4.47 23.48 -9.41
C ASP A 142 -4.75 23.44 -7.90
N PRO A 143 -4.87 24.58 -7.22
CA PRO A 143 -5.07 24.62 -5.77
C PRO A 143 -6.38 24.00 -5.27
N GLN A 144 -7.40 23.90 -6.15
CA GLN A 144 -8.70 23.32 -5.79
C GLN A 144 -8.78 21.82 -6.12
N VAL A 145 -7.98 21.36 -7.06
CA VAL A 145 -7.99 20.01 -7.59
C VAL A 145 -6.81 19.19 -7.08
N GLY A 146 -5.62 19.75 -7.06
CA GLY A 146 -4.37 19.06 -6.77
C GLY A 146 -4.12 18.78 -5.28
N ILE A 147 -5.09 18.20 -4.59
CA ILE A 147 -5.00 17.83 -3.16
C ILE A 147 -4.74 16.33 -2.94
N GLY A 148 -4.74 15.53 -4.01
CA GLY A 148 -4.41 14.11 -3.99
C GLY A 148 -2.90 13.83 -3.95
N SER A 149 -2.46 12.80 -4.68
CA SER A 149 -1.06 12.37 -4.70
C SER A 149 -0.08 13.54 -4.94
N PRO A 150 0.95 13.70 -4.12
CA PRO A 150 1.88 14.82 -4.22
C PRO A 150 3.02 14.60 -5.23
N TYR A 151 3.26 13.37 -5.68
CA TYR A 151 4.50 12.96 -6.35
C TYR A 151 4.76 13.68 -7.67
N LEU A 152 3.75 13.87 -8.52
CA LEU A 152 3.90 14.62 -9.76
C LEU A 152 4.51 16.02 -9.50
N ARG A 153 3.98 16.73 -8.49
CA ARG A 153 4.46 18.06 -8.10
C ARG A 153 5.84 18.04 -7.45
N GLN A 154 6.21 16.95 -6.79
CA GLN A 154 7.53 16.80 -6.16
C GLN A 154 8.62 16.53 -7.19
N VAL A 155 8.32 15.76 -8.24
CA VAL A 155 9.32 15.21 -9.17
C VAL A 155 9.40 16.01 -10.47
N ILE A 156 8.26 16.34 -11.11
CA ILE A 156 8.25 17.10 -12.37
C ILE A 156 8.63 18.56 -12.11
N ASP A 157 9.51 19.11 -12.95
CA ASP A 157 9.83 20.52 -12.91
C ASP A 157 8.60 21.36 -13.30
N ALA A 158 8.45 22.52 -12.69
CA ALA A 158 7.38 23.44 -12.97
C ALA A 158 7.84 24.89 -12.70
N PRO A 159 7.44 25.85 -13.54
CA PRO A 159 7.76 27.25 -13.29
C PRO A 159 7.27 27.73 -11.92
N GLU A 160 8.04 28.61 -11.30
CA GLU A 160 7.63 29.23 -10.04
C GLU A 160 6.26 29.92 -10.18
N GLY A 161 5.34 29.59 -9.26
CA GLY A 161 3.96 30.13 -9.27
C GLY A 161 3.02 29.48 -10.27
N TYR A 162 3.39 28.36 -10.91
CA TYR A 162 2.45 27.58 -11.73
C TYR A 162 1.28 27.07 -10.89
N GLN A 163 0.05 27.30 -11.35
CA GLN A 163 -1.21 26.99 -10.64
C GLN A 163 -2.18 26.13 -11.47
N GLY A 164 -1.64 25.26 -12.31
CA GLY A 164 -2.44 24.33 -13.10
C GLY A 164 -3.09 24.95 -14.36
N PRO A 165 -3.72 24.11 -15.20
CA PRO A 165 -4.17 24.51 -16.52
C PRO A 165 -5.35 25.49 -16.49
N TYR A 166 -6.15 25.47 -15.42
CA TYR A 166 -7.32 26.37 -15.29
C TYR A 166 -6.93 27.83 -14.98
N VAL A 167 -5.74 28.07 -14.44
CA VAL A 167 -5.29 29.38 -13.98
C VAL A 167 -4.15 29.92 -14.83
N THR A 168 -3.13 29.09 -15.06
CA THR A 168 -1.87 29.50 -15.72
C THR A 168 -1.66 28.91 -17.11
N GLY A 169 -2.60 28.07 -17.59
CA GLY A 169 -2.46 27.38 -18.87
C GLY A 169 -1.55 26.16 -18.78
N ASP A 170 -0.99 25.76 -19.89
CA ASP A 170 -0.20 24.52 -20.01
C ASP A 170 1.08 24.53 -19.17
N LEU A 171 1.47 23.36 -18.69
CA LEU A 171 2.75 23.14 -18.04
C LEU A 171 3.85 22.96 -19.10
N PRO A 172 4.77 23.92 -19.26
CA PRO A 172 5.72 23.91 -20.38
C PRO A 172 6.81 22.83 -20.26
N THR A 173 6.99 22.26 -19.07
CA THR A 173 7.96 21.18 -18.78
C THR A 173 7.40 19.80 -19.06
N ILE A 174 6.18 19.70 -19.56
CA ILE A 174 5.62 18.53 -20.23
C ILE A 174 5.46 18.91 -21.71
N GLU A 175 6.27 18.32 -22.58
CA GLU A 175 6.25 18.58 -24.02
C GLU A 175 5.44 17.50 -24.74
N THR A 176 4.71 17.92 -25.77
CA THR A 176 3.85 17.08 -26.59
C THR A 176 4.14 17.39 -28.08
N PRO A 177 5.31 16.91 -28.58
CA PRO A 177 5.75 17.25 -29.94
C PRO A 177 4.83 16.72 -31.04
N ASP A 178 4.03 15.73 -30.76
CA ASP A 178 2.99 15.15 -31.60
C ASP A 178 1.90 14.47 -30.73
N ASP A 179 0.84 13.95 -31.34
CA ASP A 179 -0.33 13.39 -30.64
C ASP A 179 0.01 12.16 -29.76
N LYS A 180 1.18 11.56 -29.91
CA LYS A 180 1.58 10.34 -29.20
C LYS A 180 2.77 10.49 -28.29
N THR A 181 3.67 11.40 -28.59
CA THR A 181 4.91 11.56 -27.84
C THR A 181 4.70 12.54 -26.69
N ILE A 182 5.08 12.13 -25.50
CA ILE A 182 5.08 12.98 -24.31
C ILE A 182 6.45 12.95 -23.65
N VAL A 183 6.99 14.13 -23.33
CA VAL A 183 8.31 14.31 -22.73
C VAL A 183 8.19 15.07 -21.42
N PHE A 184 8.72 14.51 -20.35
CA PHE A 184 8.75 15.11 -19.02
C PHE A 184 10.14 15.62 -18.68
N HIS A 185 10.21 16.80 -18.07
CA HIS A 185 11.42 17.34 -17.48
C HIS A 185 11.31 17.31 -15.95
N LEU A 186 12.30 16.70 -15.29
CA LEU A 186 12.32 16.49 -13.84
C LEU A 186 13.21 17.52 -13.14
N LYS A 187 12.88 17.83 -11.86
CA LYS A 187 13.69 18.70 -10.99
C LYS A 187 15.04 18.12 -10.66
N LYS A 188 15.11 16.80 -10.53
CA LYS A 188 16.29 16.00 -10.22
C LYS A 188 16.10 14.59 -10.79
N PRO A 189 17.17 13.81 -11.01
CA PRO A 189 17.04 12.43 -11.44
C PRO A 189 16.14 11.63 -10.47
N PHE A 190 15.20 10.89 -11.03
CA PHE A 190 14.29 10.05 -10.26
C PHE A 190 14.03 8.73 -11.01
N PRO A 191 14.86 7.69 -10.78
CA PRO A 191 14.77 6.42 -11.50
C PRO A 191 13.43 5.68 -11.37
N GLU A 192 12.64 5.99 -10.34
CA GLU A 192 11.31 5.42 -10.11
C GLU A 192 10.17 6.24 -10.73
N PHE A 193 10.45 7.03 -11.78
CA PHE A 193 9.45 7.92 -12.39
C PHE A 193 8.24 7.15 -12.95
N ASP A 194 8.44 5.93 -13.44
CA ASP A 194 7.32 5.06 -13.84
C ASP A 194 6.33 4.78 -12.71
N ASN A 195 6.78 4.68 -11.45
CA ASN A 195 5.88 4.54 -10.29
C ASN A 195 5.05 5.82 -10.04
N VAL A 196 5.64 6.98 -10.31
CA VAL A 196 4.93 8.27 -10.21
C VAL A 196 3.82 8.37 -11.26
N LEU A 197 4.08 7.87 -12.48
CA LEU A 197 3.09 7.85 -13.56
C LEU A 197 2.06 6.70 -13.45
N ALA A 198 2.25 5.78 -12.52
CA ALA A 198 1.26 4.79 -12.13
C ALA A 198 0.28 5.30 -11.05
N GLN A 199 0.50 6.53 -10.53
CA GLN A 199 -0.37 7.13 -9.51
C GLN A 199 -1.70 7.60 -10.10
N PRO A 200 -2.80 7.64 -9.31
CA PRO A 200 -4.14 7.94 -9.81
C PRO A 200 -4.28 9.27 -10.55
N ASN A 201 -3.52 10.28 -10.16
CA ASN A 201 -3.56 11.61 -10.76
C ASN A 201 -2.71 11.77 -12.05
N ALA A 202 -2.05 10.68 -12.48
CA ALA A 202 -1.26 10.65 -13.72
C ALA A 202 -2.08 10.07 -14.90
N VAL A 203 -3.31 10.54 -15.08
CA VAL A 203 -4.24 10.03 -16.09
C VAL A 203 -4.67 11.14 -17.07
N PRO A 204 -5.04 10.80 -18.31
CA PRO A 204 -5.47 11.78 -19.31
C PRO A 204 -6.88 12.31 -19.02
N PHE A 205 -7.10 13.56 -19.40
CA PHE A 205 -8.42 14.17 -19.52
C PHE A 205 -8.48 15.08 -20.75
N PRO A 206 -9.62 15.17 -21.43
CA PRO A 206 -9.80 16.17 -22.50
C PRO A 206 -9.62 17.60 -21.95
N GLU A 207 -9.06 18.48 -22.76
CA GLU A 207 -9.00 19.89 -22.42
C GLU A 207 -10.41 20.44 -22.15
N GLY A 208 -10.57 21.16 -21.04
CA GLY A 208 -11.88 21.67 -20.63
C GLY A 208 -12.65 20.78 -19.65
N THR A 209 -12.13 19.59 -19.29
CA THR A 209 -12.70 18.81 -18.18
C THR A 209 -12.83 19.69 -16.94
N GLY A 210 -14.03 19.67 -16.32
CA GLY A 210 -14.35 20.50 -15.16
C GLY A 210 -13.47 20.23 -13.93
N ALA A 211 -13.45 21.18 -13.01
CA ALA A 211 -12.75 21.04 -11.72
C ALA A 211 -13.76 20.98 -10.56
N GLY A 212 -13.39 20.30 -9.46
CA GLY A 212 -14.21 20.23 -8.26
C GLY A 212 -15.58 19.62 -8.50
N ASP A 213 -16.66 20.34 -8.13
CA ASP A 213 -18.04 19.84 -8.28
C ASP A 213 -18.52 19.74 -9.73
N GLU A 214 -17.85 20.40 -10.68
CA GLU A 214 -18.17 20.26 -12.10
C GLU A 214 -17.66 18.93 -12.66
N PHE A 215 -16.58 18.39 -12.12
CA PHE A 215 -16.03 17.09 -12.52
C PHE A 215 -17.04 15.95 -12.38
N ILE A 216 -17.79 15.93 -11.27
CA ILE A 216 -18.76 14.85 -10.97
C ILE A 216 -19.93 14.82 -11.96
N LYS A 217 -20.21 15.95 -12.64
CA LYS A 217 -21.33 16.05 -13.59
C LYS A 217 -21.05 15.38 -14.93
N ASP A 218 -19.77 15.22 -15.24
CA ASP A 218 -19.31 14.67 -16.52
C ASP A 218 -17.99 13.92 -16.31
N VAL A 219 -18.09 12.73 -15.71
CA VAL A 219 -16.94 11.87 -15.44
C VAL A 219 -16.57 11.14 -16.72
N ILE A 220 -15.47 11.51 -17.35
CA ILE A 220 -14.94 10.86 -18.54
C ILE A 220 -13.98 9.76 -18.15
N ALA A 221 -14.20 8.55 -18.64
CA ALA A 221 -13.39 7.37 -18.38
C ALA A 221 -12.44 7.04 -19.53
N SER A 222 -11.31 6.44 -19.22
CA SER A 222 -10.35 5.88 -20.19
C SER A 222 -10.12 4.38 -20.02
N GLY A 223 -10.68 3.80 -18.96
CA GLY A 223 -10.57 2.38 -18.60
C GLY A 223 -11.71 1.53 -19.14
N PRO A 224 -11.79 0.25 -18.70
CA PRO A 224 -12.79 -0.71 -19.20
C PRO A 224 -14.22 -0.43 -18.75
N TYR A 225 -14.43 0.43 -17.78
CA TYR A 225 -15.75 0.78 -17.28
C TYR A 225 -15.95 2.30 -17.28
N THR A 226 -17.21 2.71 -17.39
CA THR A 226 -17.68 4.09 -17.28
C THR A 226 -18.68 4.23 -16.12
N LEU A 227 -18.82 5.43 -15.59
CA LEU A 227 -19.75 5.75 -14.51
C LEU A 227 -21.19 5.87 -15.09
N ALA A 228 -22.02 4.84 -14.86
CA ALA A 228 -23.42 4.85 -15.30
C ALA A 228 -24.33 5.60 -14.32
N GLU A 229 -24.17 5.34 -13.01
CA GLU A 229 -24.99 6.00 -11.98
C GLU A 229 -24.14 6.29 -10.73
N TYR A 230 -24.40 7.44 -10.10
CA TYR A 230 -23.84 7.79 -8.80
C TYR A 230 -24.88 8.46 -7.91
N THR A 231 -25.16 7.83 -6.78
CA THR A 231 -25.97 8.40 -5.70
C THR A 231 -25.09 8.59 -4.48
N PRO A 232 -24.64 9.82 -4.17
CA PRO A 232 -23.70 10.09 -3.08
C PRO A 232 -24.13 9.46 -1.76
N GLY A 233 -23.21 8.75 -1.12
CA GLY A 233 -23.43 8.05 0.16
C GLY A 233 -24.32 6.82 0.08
N SER A 234 -24.72 6.37 -1.10
CA SER A 234 -25.62 5.24 -1.28
C SER A 234 -25.12 4.20 -2.30
N SER A 235 -24.83 4.61 -3.54
CA SER A 235 -24.45 3.65 -4.58
C SER A 235 -23.67 4.25 -5.74
N ILE A 236 -22.84 3.39 -6.37
CA ILE A 236 -22.20 3.64 -7.66
C ILE A 236 -22.47 2.44 -8.56
N VAL A 237 -22.80 2.70 -9.84
CA VAL A 237 -22.92 1.68 -10.88
C VAL A 237 -21.93 1.99 -11.99
N LEU A 238 -21.10 1.00 -12.32
CA LEU A 238 -20.22 1.06 -13.48
C LEU A 238 -20.69 0.06 -14.53
N GLU A 239 -20.70 0.49 -15.78
CA GLU A 239 -21.01 -0.34 -16.96
C GLU A 239 -19.78 -0.41 -17.88
N ARG A 240 -19.76 -1.35 -18.82
CA ARG A 240 -18.66 -1.49 -19.78
C ARG A 240 -18.52 -0.24 -20.64
N ASN A 241 -17.27 0.21 -20.78
CA ASN A 241 -16.90 1.22 -21.77
C ASN A 241 -16.83 0.55 -23.16
N GLU A 242 -17.70 0.97 -24.09
CA GLU A 242 -17.78 0.42 -25.45
C GLU A 242 -16.56 0.74 -26.32
N TYR A 243 -15.78 1.77 -25.95
CA TYR A 243 -14.60 2.21 -26.67
C TYR A 243 -13.30 1.64 -26.12
N TRP A 244 -13.36 0.88 -25.00
CA TRP A 244 -12.19 0.20 -24.48
C TRP A 244 -11.92 -1.12 -25.22
N ASP A 245 -10.69 -1.32 -25.71
CA ASP A 245 -10.25 -2.55 -26.38
C ASP A 245 -9.21 -3.30 -25.53
N ASP A 246 -9.49 -4.56 -25.19
CA ASP A 246 -8.61 -5.44 -24.40
C ASP A 246 -7.26 -5.71 -25.08
N LYS A 247 -7.11 -5.44 -26.39
CA LYS A 247 -5.83 -5.52 -27.10
C LYS A 247 -4.89 -4.39 -26.77
N THR A 248 -5.38 -3.28 -26.27
CA THR A 248 -4.58 -2.12 -25.85
C THR A 248 -4.23 -2.15 -24.36
N ASP A 249 -4.77 -3.12 -23.60
CA ASP A 249 -4.67 -3.19 -22.14
C ASP A 249 -4.27 -4.59 -21.66
N ASP A 250 -3.00 -4.76 -21.34
CA ASP A 250 -2.48 -6.03 -20.86
C ASP A 250 -2.80 -6.29 -19.38
N VAL A 251 -3.20 -5.26 -18.64
CA VAL A 251 -3.40 -5.29 -17.18
C VAL A 251 -4.83 -5.69 -16.84
N ARG A 252 -5.82 -4.91 -17.29
CA ARG A 252 -7.22 -5.10 -16.92
C ARG A 252 -7.87 -6.19 -17.77
N LYS A 253 -8.64 -7.05 -17.13
CA LYS A 253 -9.30 -8.18 -17.84
C LYS A 253 -10.79 -7.95 -18.07
N ALA A 254 -11.38 -6.99 -17.36
CA ALA A 254 -12.78 -6.59 -17.50
C ALA A 254 -13.73 -7.79 -17.60
N TYR A 255 -13.65 -8.74 -16.66
CA TYR A 255 -14.50 -9.92 -16.65
C TYR A 255 -15.98 -9.59 -16.42
N PRO A 256 -16.38 -8.81 -15.37
CA PRO A 256 -17.78 -8.46 -15.13
C PRO A 256 -18.38 -7.59 -16.25
N ASP A 257 -19.70 -7.68 -16.45
CA ASP A 257 -20.43 -6.74 -17.30
C ASP A 257 -20.66 -5.41 -16.59
N SER A 258 -20.81 -5.46 -15.26
CA SER A 258 -21.04 -4.28 -14.42
C SER A 258 -20.45 -4.45 -13.02
N TRP A 259 -20.27 -3.32 -12.36
CA TRP A 259 -19.93 -3.24 -10.94
C TRP A 259 -21.01 -2.44 -10.21
N GLU A 260 -21.46 -2.94 -9.08
CA GLU A 260 -22.39 -2.24 -8.20
C GLU A 260 -21.78 -2.04 -6.82
N PHE A 261 -21.56 -0.80 -6.42
CA PHE A 261 -21.04 -0.43 -5.11
C PHE A 261 -22.23 -0.05 -4.22
N GLU A 262 -22.44 -0.77 -3.14
CA GLU A 262 -23.38 -0.42 -2.08
C GLU A 262 -22.63 0.31 -0.97
N ILE A 263 -23.04 1.54 -0.66
CA ILE A 263 -22.31 2.47 0.22
C ILE A 263 -23.13 2.77 1.48
N GLY A 264 -22.45 3.04 2.59
CA GLY A 264 -23.08 3.43 3.86
C GLY A 264 -23.55 2.26 4.70
N ILE A 265 -23.04 1.05 4.46
CA ILE A 265 -23.40 -0.14 5.22
C ILE A 265 -22.58 -0.21 6.51
N ASP A 266 -23.23 -0.49 7.63
CA ASP A 266 -22.53 -0.73 8.90
C ASP A 266 -21.52 -1.89 8.77
N PRO A 267 -20.28 -1.76 9.28
CA PRO A 267 -19.24 -2.78 9.12
C PRO A 267 -19.62 -4.16 9.65
N ALA A 268 -20.34 -4.22 10.79
CA ALA A 268 -20.80 -5.51 11.32
C ALA A 268 -21.87 -6.15 10.41
N THR A 269 -22.69 -5.33 9.74
CA THR A 269 -23.65 -5.81 8.73
C THR A 269 -22.93 -6.33 7.50
N ILE A 270 -21.85 -5.68 7.05
CA ILE A 270 -21.01 -6.19 5.95
C ILE A 270 -20.45 -7.56 6.33
N ASP A 271 -19.84 -7.71 7.49
CA ASP A 271 -19.30 -8.98 7.96
C ASP A 271 -20.38 -10.08 7.99
N GLU A 272 -21.59 -9.76 8.51
CA GLU A 272 -22.71 -10.71 8.56
C GLU A 272 -23.13 -11.17 7.16
N ARG A 273 -23.27 -10.24 6.21
CA ARG A 273 -23.63 -10.54 4.81
C ARG A 273 -22.57 -11.43 4.16
N MET A 274 -21.29 -11.07 4.27
CA MET A 274 -20.18 -11.83 3.67
C MET A 274 -20.04 -13.22 4.28
N ILE A 275 -20.27 -13.37 5.61
CA ILE A 275 -20.27 -14.67 6.28
C ILE A 275 -21.47 -15.53 5.83
N ALA A 276 -22.64 -14.93 5.69
CA ALA A 276 -23.84 -15.65 5.25
C ALA A 276 -23.78 -16.06 3.77
N GLY A 277 -23.17 -15.23 2.91
CA GLY A 277 -22.93 -15.50 1.49
C GLY A 277 -24.19 -15.88 0.72
N GLN A 278 -25.29 -15.14 0.87
CA GLN A 278 -26.58 -15.47 0.26
C GLN A 278 -26.89 -14.53 -0.91
N SER A 279 -27.65 -15.01 -1.90
CA SER A 279 -28.06 -14.23 -3.05
C SER A 279 -26.88 -13.49 -3.72
N ASP A 280 -26.99 -12.21 -3.96
CA ASP A 280 -25.99 -11.39 -4.64
C ASP A 280 -24.67 -11.27 -3.85
N ASP A 281 -24.70 -11.52 -2.53
CA ASP A 281 -23.48 -11.56 -1.70
C ASP A 281 -22.53 -12.72 -2.07
N GLN A 282 -22.97 -13.71 -2.85
CA GLN A 282 -22.08 -14.71 -3.46
C GLN A 282 -21.16 -14.09 -4.52
N ASN A 283 -21.60 -13.00 -5.14
CA ASN A 283 -20.87 -12.23 -6.14
C ASN A 283 -20.24 -10.96 -5.55
N ALA A 284 -20.19 -10.86 -4.21
CA ALA A 284 -19.73 -9.65 -3.54
C ALA A 284 -18.29 -9.75 -3.04
N ILE A 285 -17.67 -8.59 -2.93
CA ILE A 285 -16.42 -8.35 -2.21
C ILE A 285 -16.63 -7.22 -1.20
N ALA A 286 -15.77 -7.19 -0.20
CA ALA A 286 -15.77 -6.13 0.82
C ALA A 286 -14.34 -5.86 1.29
N GLY A 287 -14.17 -4.85 2.13
CA GLY A 287 -12.93 -4.59 2.85
C GLY A 287 -12.55 -5.71 3.83
N THR A 288 -11.62 -5.44 4.71
CA THR A 288 -11.14 -6.40 5.71
C THR A 288 -12.24 -6.75 6.73
N VAL A 289 -12.29 -8.03 7.09
CA VAL A 289 -13.17 -8.54 8.15
C VAL A 289 -12.72 -7.97 9.50
N SER A 290 -13.68 -7.53 10.32
CA SER A 290 -13.40 -7.00 11.65
C SER A 290 -12.85 -8.06 12.61
N ALA A 291 -12.00 -7.63 13.57
CA ALA A 291 -11.45 -8.53 14.60
C ALA A 291 -12.54 -9.29 15.38
N ALA A 292 -13.70 -8.65 15.60
CA ALA A 292 -14.85 -9.26 16.29
C ALA A 292 -15.44 -10.47 15.55
N SER A 293 -15.33 -10.50 14.22
CA SER A 293 -15.87 -11.56 13.37
C SER A 293 -14.89 -12.73 13.13
N LEU A 294 -13.60 -12.58 13.44
CA LEU A 294 -12.57 -13.60 13.22
C LEU A 294 -12.90 -14.99 13.83
N PRO A 295 -13.45 -15.11 15.07
CA PRO A 295 -13.79 -16.43 15.61
C PRO A 295 -14.78 -17.20 14.74
N ARG A 296 -15.63 -16.51 13.99
CA ARG A 296 -16.65 -17.13 13.11
C ARG A 296 -16.02 -17.71 11.84
N LEU A 297 -14.87 -17.16 11.39
CA LEU A 297 -14.14 -17.65 10.20
C LEU A 297 -13.47 -19.01 10.42
N GLN A 298 -13.50 -19.57 11.64
CA GLN A 298 -12.84 -20.84 11.95
C GLN A 298 -13.64 -22.08 11.47
N THR A 299 -14.85 -21.90 10.91
CA THR A 299 -15.58 -23.00 10.26
C THR A 299 -14.83 -23.43 8.97
N PRO A 300 -14.84 -24.73 8.58
CA PRO A 300 -14.09 -25.19 7.41
C PRO A 300 -14.42 -24.39 6.14
N GLN A 301 -15.70 -24.13 5.86
CA GLN A 301 -16.16 -23.42 4.65
C GLN A 301 -15.67 -21.97 4.61
N LEU A 302 -15.71 -21.25 5.74
CA LEU A 302 -15.28 -19.85 5.81
C LEU A 302 -13.76 -19.75 5.84
N LYS A 303 -13.08 -20.69 6.51
CA LYS A 303 -11.62 -20.74 6.55
C LYS A 303 -11.01 -20.91 5.15
N ASP A 304 -11.64 -21.75 4.32
CA ASP A 304 -11.19 -22.00 2.94
C ASP A 304 -11.49 -20.80 2.01
N ARG A 305 -12.44 -19.92 2.39
CA ARG A 305 -12.76 -18.67 1.67
C ARG A 305 -11.93 -17.48 2.13
N ALA A 306 -11.54 -17.47 3.39
CA ALA A 306 -10.81 -16.35 3.97
C ALA A 306 -9.40 -16.25 3.36
N ILE A 307 -9.03 -15.05 2.94
CA ILE A 307 -7.72 -14.75 2.35
C ILE A 307 -7.02 -13.77 3.27
N THR A 308 -5.81 -14.11 3.71
CA THR A 308 -4.96 -13.19 4.47
C THR A 308 -4.06 -12.44 3.50
N ALA A 309 -4.07 -11.13 3.57
CA ALA A 309 -3.08 -10.29 2.90
C ALA A 309 -1.92 -10.03 3.86
N ASP A 310 -0.70 -10.09 3.34
CA ASP A 310 0.51 -9.80 4.09
C ASP A 310 0.55 -8.33 4.56
N ALA A 311 1.34 -8.09 5.58
CA ALA A 311 1.46 -6.82 6.25
C ALA A 311 2.03 -5.74 5.34
N PHE A 312 1.18 -4.80 4.96
CA PHE A 312 1.51 -3.70 4.08
C PHE A 312 1.92 -2.42 4.84
N CYS A 313 1.38 -2.21 6.02
CA CYS A 313 1.60 -1.00 6.81
C CYS A 313 2.37 -1.33 8.08
N THR A 314 3.25 -0.41 8.49
CA THR A 314 3.91 -0.45 9.80
C THR A 314 3.19 0.51 10.75
N THR A 315 2.66 -0.01 11.86
CA THR A 315 2.23 0.82 12.99
C THR A 315 3.43 1.05 13.89
N TYR A 316 3.65 2.30 14.30
CA TYR A 316 4.79 2.69 15.13
C TYR A 316 4.42 3.80 16.12
N MET A 317 5.20 3.93 17.19
CA MET A 317 5.16 5.09 18.08
C MET A 317 6.29 6.03 17.69
N SER A 318 5.95 7.24 17.29
CA SER A 318 6.92 8.32 17.05
C SER A 318 7.28 8.99 18.35
N MET A 319 8.56 9.31 18.56
CA MET A 319 9.09 10.02 19.73
C MET A 319 9.69 11.35 19.28
N ASN A 320 9.18 12.47 19.79
CA ASN A 320 9.63 13.80 19.38
C ASN A 320 11.05 14.07 19.89
N THR A 321 12.04 13.95 19.01
CA THR A 321 13.47 14.09 19.33
C THR A 321 13.88 15.51 19.73
N THR A 322 12.99 16.50 19.59
CA THR A 322 13.25 17.90 20.00
C THR A 322 12.80 18.19 21.43
N LYS A 323 12.17 17.21 22.10
CA LYS A 323 11.63 17.35 23.45
C LYS A 323 12.30 16.39 24.43
N ALA A 324 12.71 16.93 25.61
CA ALA A 324 13.15 16.07 26.70
C ALA A 324 11.96 15.21 27.22
N PRO A 325 12.19 13.93 27.58
CA PRO A 325 13.49 13.27 27.59
C PRO A 325 13.82 12.53 26.27
N PHE A 326 12.98 12.65 25.23
CA PHE A 326 13.19 11.96 23.93
C PHE A 326 14.29 12.61 23.06
N ASP A 327 14.89 13.72 23.49
CA ASP A 327 16.11 14.28 22.89
C ASP A 327 17.35 13.37 23.16
N ASP A 328 17.31 12.53 24.20
CA ASP A 328 18.35 11.53 24.48
C ASP A 328 18.08 10.21 23.74
N VAL A 329 19.07 9.74 22.96
CA VAL A 329 18.98 8.47 22.22
C VAL A 329 18.90 7.25 23.13
N ASN A 330 19.53 7.28 24.33
CA ASN A 330 19.46 6.18 25.29
C ASN A 330 18.03 6.00 25.81
N VAL A 331 17.30 7.11 26.03
CA VAL A 331 15.89 7.05 26.42
C VAL A 331 15.03 6.42 25.32
N ARG A 332 15.21 6.83 24.06
CA ARG A 332 14.45 6.26 22.94
C ARG A 332 14.77 4.77 22.72
N ASN A 333 16.03 4.39 22.89
CA ASN A 333 16.44 2.96 22.87
C ASN A 333 15.84 2.18 24.04
N ALA A 334 15.82 2.75 25.26
CA ALA A 334 15.20 2.11 26.42
C ALA A 334 13.71 1.81 26.16
N ILE A 335 12.98 2.75 25.57
CA ILE A 335 11.59 2.52 25.15
C ILE A 335 11.49 1.33 24.18
N ASN A 336 12.32 1.28 23.15
CA ASN A 336 12.31 0.18 22.18
C ASN A 336 12.62 -1.18 22.81
N TRP A 337 13.56 -1.25 23.77
CA TRP A 337 13.85 -2.45 24.52
C TRP A 337 12.72 -2.88 25.45
N ALA A 338 11.99 -1.93 26.05
CA ALA A 338 10.95 -2.22 27.02
C ALA A 338 9.62 -2.68 26.39
N ILE A 339 9.33 -2.31 25.14
CA ILE A 339 8.04 -2.60 24.50
C ILE A 339 7.81 -4.10 24.33
N ASP A 340 6.71 -4.61 24.90
CA ASP A 340 6.19 -5.96 24.67
C ASP A 340 5.40 -6.01 23.37
N ARG A 341 6.08 -6.41 22.27
CA ARG A 341 5.47 -6.53 20.95
C ARG A 341 4.48 -7.69 20.87
N SER A 342 4.65 -8.72 21.70
CA SER A 342 3.67 -9.81 21.77
C SER A 342 2.33 -9.35 22.34
N ALA A 343 2.35 -8.45 23.33
CA ALA A 343 1.14 -7.82 23.87
C ALA A 343 0.49 -6.88 22.83
N LEU A 344 1.28 -6.15 22.05
CA LEU A 344 0.79 -5.32 20.95
C LEU A 344 0.13 -6.14 19.83
N VAL A 345 0.71 -7.27 19.44
CA VAL A 345 0.10 -8.21 18.50
C VAL A 345 -1.26 -8.69 19.04
N ASN A 346 -1.33 -9.05 20.33
CA ASN A 346 -2.60 -9.46 20.95
C ASN A 346 -3.63 -8.32 20.97
N ALA A 347 -3.22 -7.09 21.30
CA ALA A 347 -4.08 -5.91 21.27
C ALA A 347 -4.58 -5.59 19.86
N SER A 348 -3.81 -5.96 18.82
CA SER A 348 -4.17 -5.80 17.41
C SER A 348 -5.08 -6.91 16.87
N GLY A 349 -5.50 -7.87 17.69
CA GLY A 349 -6.37 -8.97 17.27
C GLY A 349 -5.65 -10.32 17.05
N GLY A 350 -4.39 -10.41 17.47
CA GLY A 350 -3.57 -11.62 17.41
C GLY A 350 -2.77 -11.76 16.09
N THR A 351 -2.04 -12.87 15.98
CA THR A 351 -1.13 -13.14 14.85
C THR A 351 -1.81 -13.26 13.49
N GLN A 352 -3.13 -13.32 13.45
CA GLN A 352 -3.90 -13.30 12.19
C GLN A 352 -4.01 -11.87 11.62
N LEU A 353 -3.92 -10.83 12.45
CA LEU A 353 -4.08 -9.43 12.05
C LEU A 353 -2.80 -8.60 12.22
N ALA A 354 -1.78 -9.13 12.89
CA ALA A 354 -0.53 -8.41 13.10
C ALA A 354 0.65 -9.35 13.32
N ASP A 355 1.83 -8.92 12.89
CA ASP A 355 3.13 -9.46 13.29
C ASP A 355 3.92 -8.41 14.08
N PRO A 356 4.85 -8.81 14.96
CA PRO A 356 5.73 -7.85 15.63
C PRO A 356 6.60 -7.11 14.61
N ALA A 357 6.77 -5.79 14.78
CA ALA A 357 7.60 -4.97 13.91
C ALA A 357 8.88 -4.50 14.61
N TYR A 358 10.00 -4.57 13.90
CA TYR A 358 11.31 -4.10 14.34
C TYR A 358 11.97 -3.12 13.36
N THR A 359 11.37 -2.99 12.17
CA THR A 359 11.79 -2.13 11.07
C THR A 359 10.66 -1.17 10.72
N ILE A 360 10.98 -0.04 10.09
CA ILE A 360 9.93 0.84 9.58
C ILE A 360 9.44 0.38 8.20
N ILE A 361 10.33 -0.22 7.41
CA ILE A 361 9.98 -0.80 6.12
C ILE A 361 9.28 -2.14 6.36
N PRO A 362 8.02 -2.34 5.92
CA PRO A 362 7.33 -3.61 6.09
C PRO A 362 7.82 -4.70 5.11
N PRO A 363 7.63 -6.01 5.43
CA PRO A 363 8.18 -7.14 4.65
C PRO A 363 7.78 -7.19 3.18
N VAL A 364 6.66 -6.60 2.80
CA VAL A 364 6.16 -6.60 1.41
C VAL A 364 6.90 -5.63 0.48
N VAL A 365 7.64 -4.68 1.06
CA VAL A 365 8.41 -3.70 0.28
C VAL A 365 9.71 -4.32 -0.19
N SER A 366 10.05 -4.18 -1.47
CA SER A 366 11.24 -4.80 -2.06
C SER A 366 12.58 -4.35 -1.44
N SER A 367 12.57 -3.23 -0.69
CA SER A 367 13.72 -2.74 0.08
C SER A 367 13.77 -3.29 1.52
N PHE A 368 12.86 -4.18 1.90
CA PHE A 368 12.85 -4.74 3.24
C PHE A 368 14.16 -5.48 3.55
N LYS A 369 14.74 -5.15 4.70
CA LYS A 369 15.87 -5.87 5.30
C LYS A 369 15.41 -6.43 6.63
N ASP A 370 15.54 -7.73 6.80
CA ASP A 370 15.19 -8.38 8.06
C ASP A 370 16.30 -8.13 9.11
N PHE A 371 15.99 -7.32 10.11
CA PHE A 371 16.85 -7.08 11.26
C PHE A 371 16.03 -6.83 12.52
N ASN A 372 16.62 -7.09 13.69
CA ASN A 372 16.03 -6.79 14.99
C ASN A 372 17.12 -6.28 15.93
N LEU A 373 17.10 -4.99 16.26
CA LEU A 373 18.04 -4.34 17.18
C LEU A 373 17.68 -4.55 18.66
N TRP A 374 16.47 -5.05 18.94
CA TRP A 374 15.90 -5.19 20.28
C TRP A 374 15.36 -6.61 20.52
N GLU A 375 16.18 -7.61 20.15
CA GLU A 375 15.79 -9.02 20.27
C GLU A 375 15.55 -9.40 21.75
N SER A 376 14.37 -9.95 22.02
CA SER A 376 13.97 -10.40 23.34
C SER A 376 13.21 -11.72 23.29
N GLU A 377 13.20 -12.48 24.38
CA GLU A 377 12.53 -13.78 24.43
C GLU A 377 11.00 -13.64 24.25
N GLY A 378 10.49 -14.19 23.15
CA GLY A 378 9.05 -14.17 22.83
C GLY A 378 8.50 -12.78 22.58
N ASP A 379 9.32 -11.86 22.08
CA ASP A 379 8.98 -10.48 21.72
C ASP A 379 8.38 -9.64 22.88
N LYS A 380 8.74 -10.00 24.13
CA LYS A 380 8.18 -9.39 25.35
C LYS A 380 8.89 -8.13 25.83
N GLY A 381 9.95 -7.73 25.13
CA GLY A 381 10.85 -6.69 25.58
C GLY A 381 11.86 -7.18 26.63
N ASP A 382 12.83 -6.33 26.94
CA ASP A 382 13.88 -6.57 27.93
C ASP A 382 13.99 -5.36 28.86
N THR A 383 13.27 -5.45 29.99
CA THR A 383 13.23 -4.38 31.01
C THR A 383 14.57 -4.17 31.71
N GLU A 384 15.44 -5.17 31.80
CA GLU A 384 16.77 -5.02 32.41
C GLU A 384 17.66 -4.14 31.54
N LYS A 385 17.72 -4.42 30.22
CA LYS A 385 18.44 -3.56 29.27
C LYS A 385 17.86 -2.16 29.18
N ALA A 386 16.52 -2.03 29.19
CA ALA A 386 15.87 -0.74 29.20
C ALA A 386 16.26 0.08 30.43
N GLN A 387 16.30 -0.56 31.63
CA GLN A 387 16.72 0.11 32.86
C GLN A 387 18.19 0.55 32.81
N GLU A 388 19.09 -0.28 32.29
CA GLU A 388 20.50 0.11 32.11
C GLU A 388 20.64 1.40 31.29
N LEU A 389 19.91 1.52 30.18
CA LEU A 389 19.91 2.72 29.32
C LEU A 389 19.31 3.95 30.02
N LEU A 390 18.24 3.76 30.82
CA LEU A 390 17.67 4.84 31.63
C LEU A 390 18.62 5.30 32.73
N ASP A 391 19.35 4.37 33.35
CA ASP A 391 20.38 4.69 34.35
C ASP A 391 21.51 5.53 33.72
N GLU A 392 21.96 5.18 32.51
CA GLU A 392 22.95 5.95 31.73
C GLU A 392 22.43 7.35 31.37
N ALA A 393 21.14 7.49 31.07
CA ALA A 393 20.48 8.76 30.80
C ALA A 393 20.20 9.57 32.08
N GLY A 394 20.44 9.03 33.29
CA GLY A 394 20.16 9.68 34.56
C GLY A 394 18.69 9.70 34.93
N LEU A 395 17.90 8.78 34.41
CA LEU A 395 16.44 8.65 34.60
C LEU A 395 16.07 7.32 35.28
N SER A 396 16.88 6.85 36.22
CA SER A 396 16.70 5.57 36.93
C SER A 396 15.35 5.43 37.63
N ASP A 397 14.72 6.56 38.03
CA ASP A 397 13.40 6.59 38.70
C ASP A 397 12.24 6.71 37.69
N GLY A 398 12.53 6.65 36.39
CA GLY A 398 11.55 6.85 35.32
C GLY A 398 11.25 8.33 35.05
N PHE A 399 10.19 8.56 34.26
CA PHE A 399 9.71 9.88 33.86
C PHE A 399 8.24 9.80 33.43
N GLU A 400 7.65 10.94 33.09
CA GLU A 400 6.30 10.97 32.49
C GLU A 400 6.35 11.62 31.11
N PHE A 401 5.47 11.16 30.20
CA PHE A 401 5.28 11.76 28.89
C PHE A 401 3.83 11.61 28.42
N THR A 402 3.44 12.42 27.43
CA THR A 402 2.12 12.38 26.81
C THR A 402 2.17 11.67 25.48
N LEU A 403 1.32 10.65 25.32
CA LEU A 403 1.15 9.85 24.11
C LEU A 403 -0.15 10.24 23.40
N ASP A 404 -0.04 10.82 22.21
CA ASP A 404 -1.18 11.12 21.33
C ASP A 404 -1.69 9.86 20.66
N ILE A 405 -2.99 9.59 20.76
CA ILE A 405 -3.65 8.46 20.12
C ILE A 405 -4.96 8.89 19.46
N ARG A 406 -5.33 8.21 18.37
CA ARG A 406 -6.66 8.38 17.77
C ARG A 406 -7.75 7.76 18.65
N SER A 407 -8.94 8.40 18.64
CA SER A 407 -10.15 7.88 19.27
C SER A 407 -10.68 6.64 18.54
N GLN A 408 -9.95 5.52 18.66
CA GLN A 408 -10.25 4.22 18.07
C GLN A 408 -9.90 3.10 19.06
N PRO A 409 -10.73 2.06 19.20
CA PRO A 409 -10.49 0.95 20.15
C PRO A 409 -9.15 0.26 19.97
N LEU A 410 -8.70 0.07 18.71
CA LEU A 410 -7.41 -0.53 18.40
C LEU A 410 -6.24 0.30 18.97
N MET A 411 -6.24 1.61 18.72
CA MET A 411 -5.20 2.52 19.22
C MET A 411 -5.19 2.60 20.74
N GLN A 412 -6.37 2.58 21.36
CA GLN A 412 -6.50 2.53 22.81
C GLN A 412 -5.86 1.24 23.38
N GLY A 413 -6.17 0.07 22.81
CA GLY A 413 -5.61 -1.20 23.26
C GLY A 413 -4.08 -1.27 23.09
N GLN A 414 -3.54 -0.74 21.99
CA GLN A 414 -2.08 -0.66 21.76
C GLN A 414 -1.42 0.30 22.77
N ALA A 415 -2.03 1.47 23.04
CA ALA A 415 -1.52 2.42 24.03
C ALA A 415 -1.51 1.84 25.47
N GLU A 416 -2.55 1.09 25.85
CA GLU A 416 -2.61 0.39 27.14
C GLU A 416 -1.51 -0.70 27.25
N ALA A 417 -1.20 -1.40 26.16
CA ALA A 417 -0.09 -2.35 26.13
C ALA A 417 1.26 -1.64 26.32
N ILE A 418 1.47 -0.47 25.71
CA ILE A 418 2.67 0.36 25.92
C ILE A 418 2.75 0.84 27.37
N GLN A 419 1.65 1.33 27.96
CA GLN A 419 1.62 1.74 29.38
C GLN A 419 2.07 0.60 30.29
N GLN A 420 1.53 -0.62 30.09
CA GLN A 420 1.87 -1.79 30.87
C GLN A 420 3.35 -2.21 30.72
N ALA A 421 3.91 -2.11 29.52
CA ALA A 421 5.31 -2.44 29.27
C ALA A 421 6.27 -1.46 29.94
N LEU A 422 5.92 -0.19 30.07
CA LEU A 422 6.75 0.87 30.61
C LEU A 422 6.58 1.11 32.12
N GLU A 423 5.47 0.65 32.72
CA GLU A 423 5.19 0.80 34.16
C GLU A 423 6.31 0.27 35.07
N PRO A 424 6.92 -0.92 34.81
CA PRO A 424 7.99 -1.47 35.66
C PRO A 424 9.25 -0.58 35.72
N LEU A 425 9.46 0.28 34.74
CA LEU A 425 10.57 1.24 34.67
C LEU A 425 10.26 2.58 35.34
N GLY A 426 9.12 2.72 36.03
CA GLY A 426 8.67 3.97 36.63
C GLY A 426 8.23 5.02 35.60
N ILE A 427 8.02 4.62 34.34
CA ILE A 427 7.57 5.54 33.28
C ILE A 427 6.05 5.64 33.29
N THR A 428 5.54 6.87 33.42
CA THR A 428 4.11 7.17 33.35
C THR A 428 3.73 7.69 31.97
N VAL A 429 2.84 6.97 31.28
CA VAL A 429 2.32 7.35 29.96
C VAL A 429 0.94 7.98 30.11
N ASN A 430 0.83 9.28 29.85
CA ASN A 430 -0.42 10.02 29.85
C ASN A 430 -1.06 9.96 28.46
N LEU A 431 -2.23 9.31 28.32
CA LEU A 431 -2.91 9.18 27.03
C LEU A 431 -3.67 10.46 26.69
N ASN A 432 -3.38 11.05 25.54
CA ASN A 432 -4.16 12.14 24.94
C ASN A 432 -4.97 11.58 23.76
N VAL A 433 -6.28 11.38 23.98
CA VAL A 433 -7.19 10.81 22.99
C VAL A 433 -7.72 11.92 22.10
N ILE A 434 -7.36 11.92 20.83
CA ILE A 434 -7.70 12.93 19.84
C ILE A 434 -8.76 12.38 18.89
N ASP A 435 -9.76 13.21 18.53
CA ASP A 435 -10.76 12.86 17.53
C ASP A 435 -10.10 12.48 16.20
N THR A 436 -10.61 11.42 15.57
CA THR A 436 -10.03 10.86 14.33
C THR A 436 -9.96 11.89 13.20
N SER A 437 -10.93 12.81 13.13
CA SER A 437 -11.02 13.81 12.05
C SER A 437 -9.93 14.89 12.10
N ILE A 438 -9.35 15.14 13.26
CA ILE A 438 -8.30 16.16 13.46
C ILE A 438 -6.94 15.58 13.90
N TYR A 439 -6.88 14.26 14.04
CA TYR A 439 -5.69 13.57 14.57
C TYR A 439 -4.42 13.91 13.80
N TYR A 440 -4.42 13.69 12.49
CA TYR A 440 -3.24 13.93 11.65
C TYR A 440 -2.86 15.41 11.53
N GLU A 441 -3.85 16.32 11.56
CA GLU A 441 -3.56 17.75 11.62
C GLU A 441 -2.84 18.11 12.92
N THR A 442 -3.30 17.56 14.06
CA THR A 442 -2.72 17.83 15.38
C THR A 442 -1.30 17.29 15.49
N ILE A 443 -1.09 15.99 15.24
CA ILE A 443 0.24 15.38 15.38
C ILE A 443 1.24 15.84 14.29
N GLY A 444 0.74 16.23 13.12
CA GLY A 444 1.53 16.79 12.02
C GLY A 444 1.84 18.29 12.15
N THR A 445 1.40 18.96 13.23
CA THR A 445 1.69 20.35 13.51
C THR A 445 2.63 20.45 14.72
N PRO A 446 3.94 20.74 14.54
CA PRO A 446 4.95 20.70 15.62
C PRO A 446 4.58 21.47 16.88
N SER A 447 3.86 22.61 16.74
CA SER A 447 3.41 23.43 17.89
C SER A 447 2.23 22.84 18.66
N GLN A 448 1.55 21.81 18.13
CA GLN A 448 0.41 21.13 18.75
C GLN A 448 0.74 19.70 19.19
N GLN A 449 1.78 19.13 18.63
CA GLN A 449 2.24 17.77 18.90
C GLN A 449 2.70 17.63 20.36
N ASN A 450 2.30 16.54 21.04
CA ASN A 450 2.84 16.16 22.33
C ASN A 450 4.20 15.44 22.21
N ASP A 451 4.58 14.63 23.20
CA ASP A 451 5.91 14.04 23.30
C ASP A 451 6.07 12.83 22.38
N ALA A 452 4.99 12.07 22.18
CA ALA A 452 4.95 10.89 21.34
C ALA A 452 3.56 10.72 20.69
N ALA A 453 3.48 9.95 19.59
CA ALA A 453 2.22 9.62 18.92
C ALA A 453 2.23 8.20 18.36
N ILE A 454 1.11 7.46 18.47
CA ILE A 454 0.94 6.18 17.75
C ILE A 454 0.33 6.47 16.39
N THR A 455 1.03 6.08 15.34
CA THR A 455 0.58 6.26 13.96
C THR A 455 0.96 5.04 13.11
N GLY A 456 0.68 5.10 11.82
CA GLY A 456 1.10 4.08 10.86
C GLY A 456 1.52 4.72 9.55
N TRP A 457 2.29 3.97 8.78
CA TRP A 457 2.65 4.33 7.43
C TRP A 457 2.49 3.14 6.50
N CYS A 458 1.86 3.39 5.36
CA CYS A 458 1.73 2.44 4.27
C CYS A 458 2.48 3.02 3.06
N PRO A 459 3.34 2.28 2.37
CA PRO A 459 4.01 2.79 1.19
C PRO A 459 3.02 3.06 0.05
N ASP A 460 3.25 4.11 -0.72
CA ASP A 460 2.41 4.40 -1.90
C ASP A 460 2.73 3.49 -3.09
N TRP A 461 3.95 2.94 -3.11
CA TRP A 461 4.34 1.77 -3.91
C TRP A 461 5.35 0.93 -3.14
N ALA A 462 5.30 -0.38 -3.36
CA ALA A 462 6.12 -1.31 -2.59
C ALA A 462 7.39 -1.79 -3.35
N SER A 463 7.67 -1.24 -4.52
CA SER A 463 8.89 -1.53 -5.28
C SER A 463 10.15 -1.00 -4.58
N SER A 464 10.03 0.02 -3.73
CA SER A 464 11.13 0.55 -2.92
C SER A 464 10.63 1.29 -1.68
N ALA A 465 11.54 1.69 -0.78
CA ALA A 465 11.23 2.47 0.41
C ALA A 465 11.31 4.00 0.18
N SER A 466 11.36 4.46 -1.06
CA SER A 466 11.39 5.89 -1.41
C SER A 466 10.13 6.66 -0.97
N THR A 467 9.01 5.96 -0.73
CA THR A 467 7.78 6.53 -0.18
C THR A 467 7.63 6.35 1.34
N ILE A 468 8.63 5.78 2.01
CA ILE A 468 8.64 5.55 3.46
C ILE A 468 9.70 6.43 4.13
N ILE A 469 10.96 6.22 3.77
CA ILE A 469 12.11 6.83 4.46
C ILE A 469 12.13 8.36 4.29
N PRO A 470 12.05 8.94 3.07
CA PRO A 470 12.12 10.39 2.92
C PRO A 470 10.96 11.15 3.59
N PRO A 471 9.67 10.73 3.49
CA PRO A 471 8.60 11.42 4.19
C PRO A 471 8.74 11.40 5.72
N LEU A 472 9.26 10.30 6.28
CA LEU A 472 9.28 10.07 7.71
C LEU A 472 10.54 10.59 8.41
N PHE A 473 11.68 10.67 7.69
CA PHE A 473 12.98 10.91 8.35
C PHE A 473 13.87 11.98 7.67
N ASP A 474 13.48 12.53 6.51
CA ASP A 474 14.19 13.67 5.96
C ASP A 474 13.84 14.94 6.76
N GLY A 475 14.80 15.47 7.48
CA GLY A 475 14.61 16.66 8.31
C GLY A 475 14.26 17.92 7.53
N ARG A 476 14.53 17.95 6.23
CA ARG A 476 14.19 19.06 5.32
C ARG A 476 12.69 19.10 5.00
N ASN A 477 11.96 18.01 5.28
CA ASN A 477 10.50 17.89 5.12
C ASN A 477 9.73 18.27 6.40
N ILE A 478 10.36 18.92 7.37
CA ILE A 478 9.68 19.44 8.57
C ILE A 478 9.09 20.81 8.25
N PHE A 479 7.76 20.92 8.29
CA PHE A 479 7.00 22.13 8.01
C PHE A 479 6.22 22.60 9.23
N GLU A 480 5.63 23.79 9.18
CA GLU A 480 4.76 24.30 10.24
C GLU A 480 3.49 23.44 10.43
N LYS A 481 3.01 22.77 9.38
CA LYS A 481 1.82 21.91 9.36
C LYS A 481 1.97 20.80 8.34
N GLY A 482 1.28 19.68 8.59
CA GLY A 482 1.20 18.57 7.66
C GLY A 482 2.46 17.72 7.58
N ASN A 483 3.23 17.63 8.69
CA ASN A 483 4.42 16.80 8.74
C ASN A 483 4.09 15.33 8.83
N SER A 484 4.85 14.51 8.11
CA SER A 484 4.95 13.07 8.31
C SER A 484 6.16 12.67 9.16
N ASN A 485 7.21 13.51 9.21
CA ASN A 485 8.35 13.36 10.13
C ASN A 485 7.93 13.79 11.55
N LEU A 486 7.13 12.95 12.20
CA LEU A 486 6.58 13.22 13.52
C LEU A 486 7.65 13.15 14.62
N ALA A 487 8.73 12.42 14.40
CA ALA A 487 9.88 12.37 15.31
C ALA A 487 10.67 13.68 15.29
N GLN A 488 10.44 14.53 14.30
CA GLN A 488 11.20 15.75 14.04
C GLN A 488 12.71 15.54 14.00
N ILE A 489 13.14 14.35 13.55
CA ILE A 489 14.55 14.05 13.37
C ILE A 489 15.09 14.84 12.18
N ASN A 490 16.22 15.50 12.38
CA ASN A 490 16.93 16.25 11.33
C ASN A 490 18.43 15.97 11.45
N ASP A 491 18.83 14.80 10.98
CA ASP A 491 20.22 14.36 10.96
C ASP A 491 20.80 14.57 9.56
N PRO A 492 21.86 15.39 9.42
CA PRO A 492 22.49 15.63 8.11
C PRO A 492 22.96 14.36 7.39
N ALA A 493 23.44 13.35 8.12
CA ALA A 493 23.93 12.11 7.51
C ALA A 493 22.77 11.29 6.93
N ILE A 494 21.61 11.29 7.59
CA ILE A 494 20.38 10.68 7.05
C ILE A 494 19.92 11.44 5.81
N ASN A 495 19.83 12.78 5.90
CA ASN A 495 19.39 13.63 4.80
C ASN A 495 20.27 13.45 3.54
N ASP A 496 21.60 13.45 3.73
CA ASP A 496 22.56 13.25 2.63
C ASP A 496 22.43 11.84 2.04
N ARG A 497 22.25 10.83 2.90
CA ARG A 497 22.09 9.44 2.43
C ARG A 497 20.80 9.23 1.66
N ILE A 498 19.70 9.89 2.05
CA ILE A 498 18.43 9.90 1.28
C ILE A 498 18.68 10.45 -0.13
N ASP A 499 19.39 11.57 -0.27
CA ASP A 499 19.70 12.14 -1.58
C ASP A 499 20.57 11.22 -2.44
N GLU A 500 21.60 10.60 -1.83
CA GLU A 500 22.45 9.62 -2.52
C GLU A 500 21.65 8.43 -3.07
N ILE A 501 20.78 7.83 -2.24
CA ILE A 501 20.00 6.66 -2.64
C ILE A 501 18.96 7.05 -3.71
N THR A 502 18.30 8.19 -3.54
CA THR A 502 17.30 8.68 -4.50
C THR A 502 17.90 8.91 -5.90
N ALA A 503 19.20 9.25 -5.98
CA ALA A 503 19.91 9.47 -7.23
C ALA A 503 20.54 8.20 -7.84
N MET A 504 20.46 7.04 -7.17
CA MET A 504 21.00 5.78 -7.68
C MET A 504 20.21 5.31 -8.90
N THR A 505 20.89 5.01 -9.99
CA THR A 505 20.30 4.48 -11.22
C THR A 505 20.19 2.96 -11.22
N ASP A 506 21.00 2.27 -10.39
CA ASP A 506 20.87 0.83 -10.16
C ASP A 506 19.77 0.60 -9.09
N VAL A 507 18.63 0.09 -9.54
CA VAL A 507 17.45 -0.10 -8.70
C VAL A 507 17.68 -1.12 -7.58
N ASP A 508 18.47 -2.18 -7.85
CA ASP A 508 18.73 -3.22 -6.85
C ASP A 508 19.75 -2.75 -5.80
N GLU A 509 20.73 -1.94 -6.20
CA GLU A 509 21.61 -1.25 -5.27
C GLU A 509 20.83 -0.26 -4.40
N ALA A 510 19.90 0.51 -4.98
CA ALA A 510 19.05 1.45 -4.25
C ALA A 510 18.13 0.74 -3.25
N LYS A 511 17.51 -0.38 -3.62
CA LYS A 511 16.67 -1.20 -2.69
C LYS A 511 17.49 -1.65 -1.47
N THR A 512 18.69 -2.18 -1.72
CA THR A 512 19.61 -2.62 -0.64
C THR A 512 19.98 -1.44 0.26
N ALA A 513 20.32 -0.30 -0.33
CA ALA A 513 20.72 0.90 0.39
C ALA A 513 19.60 1.49 1.26
N TRP A 514 18.33 1.42 0.83
CA TRP A 514 17.19 1.81 1.65
C TRP A 514 17.04 0.91 2.89
N GLY A 515 17.21 -0.42 2.75
CA GLY A 515 17.18 -1.35 3.88
C GLY A 515 18.31 -1.10 4.88
N ASP A 516 19.51 -0.77 4.40
CA ASP A 516 20.64 -0.40 5.25
C ASP A 516 20.41 0.94 5.97
N LEU A 517 19.76 1.89 5.31
CA LEU A 517 19.40 3.17 5.92
C LEU A 517 18.31 3.01 6.99
N ASP A 518 17.33 2.11 6.79
CA ASP A 518 16.34 1.77 7.82
C ASP A 518 17.05 1.27 9.11
N GLU A 519 17.98 0.32 8.99
CA GLU A 519 18.74 -0.17 10.15
C GLU A 519 19.54 0.95 10.85
N GLN A 520 20.16 1.85 10.08
CA GLN A 520 20.86 3.01 10.62
C GLN A 520 19.92 3.95 11.38
N ILE A 521 18.75 4.25 10.82
CA ILE A 521 17.73 5.10 11.44
C ILE A 521 17.18 4.45 12.70
N MET A 522 16.85 3.15 12.65
CA MET A 522 16.38 2.41 13.82
C MET A 522 17.44 2.38 14.95
N GLY A 523 18.73 2.40 14.63
CA GLY A 523 19.81 2.56 15.61
C GLY A 523 19.77 3.89 16.37
N LEU A 524 19.17 4.95 15.81
CA LEU A 524 18.91 6.24 16.48
C LEU A 524 17.56 6.27 17.21
N SER A 525 16.72 5.27 17.00
CA SER A 525 15.42 5.08 17.65
C SER A 525 14.48 6.31 17.60
N PRO A 526 14.30 7.02 16.46
CA PRO A 526 13.36 8.13 16.42
C PRO A 526 11.91 7.65 16.53
N VAL A 527 11.68 6.38 16.23
CA VAL A 527 10.40 5.70 16.36
C VAL A 527 10.59 4.35 17.04
N ALA A 528 9.52 3.81 17.59
CA ALA A 528 9.43 2.43 18.00
C ALA A 528 8.44 1.70 17.06
N PRO A 529 8.92 0.86 16.13
CA PRO A 529 8.05 -0.02 15.37
C PRO A 529 7.28 -0.96 16.31
N LEU A 530 5.97 -1.07 16.13
CA LEU A 530 5.08 -1.81 17.03
C LEU A 530 4.62 -3.11 16.38
N VAL A 531 3.86 -2.99 15.30
CA VAL A 531 3.32 -4.14 14.55
C VAL A 531 3.27 -3.87 13.06
N PHE A 532 3.43 -4.93 12.28
CA PHE A 532 3.04 -4.99 10.87
C PHE A 532 1.57 -5.42 10.78
N SER A 533 0.71 -4.59 10.19
CA SER A 533 -0.73 -4.84 10.14
C SER A 533 -1.10 -5.72 8.96
N LYS A 534 -1.87 -6.78 9.20
CA LYS A 534 -2.41 -7.71 8.21
C LYS A 534 -3.90 -7.49 7.99
N GLY A 535 -4.40 -7.89 6.83
CA GLY A 535 -5.83 -7.91 6.52
C GLY A 535 -6.36 -9.32 6.27
N ILE A 536 -7.59 -9.59 6.70
CA ILE A 536 -8.32 -10.79 6.31
C ILE A 536 -9.52 -10.36 5.48
N PHE A 537 -9.63 -10.93 4.28
CA PHE A 537 -10.71 -10.70 3.34
C PHE A 537 -11.57 -11.94 3.20
N LEU A 538 -12.87 -11.76 3.01
CA LEU A 538 -13.83 -12.85 2.84
C LEU A 538 -14.67 -12.58 1.59
N PRO A 539 -14.16 -12.83 0.37
CA PRO A 539 -14.93 -12.66 -0.86
C PRO A 539 -16.09 -13.64 -0.96
N GLY A 540 -17.11 -13.31 -1.74
CA GLY A 540 -18.23 -14.21 -2.06
C GLY A 540 -17.78 -15.53 -2.70
N GLU A 541 -18.58 -16.59 -2.56
CA GLU A 541 -18.19 -17.91 -3.05
C GLU A 541 -18.02 -18.00 -4.57
N ASN A 542 -18.72 -17.15 -5.31
CA ASN A 542 -18.67 -17.08 -6.77
C ASN A 542 -17.56 -16.15 -7.29
N ILE A 543 -16.86 -15.41 -6.44
CA ILE A 543 -15.74 -14.54 -6.83
C ILE A 543 -14.53 -15.39 -7.24
N ALA A 544 -13.92 -15.04 -8.37
CA ALA A 544 -12.66 -15.57 -8.87
C ALA A 544 -11.68 -14.45 -9.19
N GLY A 545 -10.38 -14.74 -9.24
CA GLY A 545 -9.34 -13.75 -9.53
C GLY A 545 -9.14 -12.72 -8.41
N TYR A 546 -9.72 -12.95 -7.22
CA TYR A 546 -9.50 -12.06 -6.09
C TYR A 546 -8.09 -12.28 -5.53
N TYR A 547 -7.26 -11.29 -5.72
CA TYR A 547 -5.90 -11.25 -5.20
C TYR A 547 -5.76 -10.01 -4.33
N PRO A 548 -5.67 -10.15 -2.99
CA PRO A 548 -5.41 -9.02 -2.14
C PRO A 548 -3.97 -8.56 -2.39
N SER A 549 -3.82 -7.53 -3.20
CA SER A 549 -2.53 -6.88 -3.39
C SER A 549 -2.12 -6.18 -2.10
N THR A 550 -0.85 -5.99 -1.94
CA THR A 550 -0.22 -5.41 -0.76
C THR A 550 -0.68 -3.98 -0.47
N ASN A 551 -1.10 -3.23 -1.49
CA ASN A 551 -1.57 -1.83 -1.36
C ASN A 551 -3.07 -1.69 -1.50
N LEU A 552 -3.67 -2.56 -2.32
CA LEU A 552 -5.02 -2.41 -2.81
C LEU A 552 -5.61 -3.80 -3.02
N THR A 553 -6.88 -3.95 -2.77
CA THR A 553 -7.62 -5.02 -3.43
C THR A 553 -7.61 -4.73 -4.92
N ASP A 554 -6.92 -5.55 -5.71
CA ASP A 554 -6.88 -5.32 -7.16
C ASP A 554 -8.20 -5.76 -7.80
N LEU A 555 -9.01 -4.79 -8.20
CA LEU A 555 -10.32 -5.03 -8.82
C LEU A 555 -10.20 -5.40 -10.31
N THR A 556 -9.05 -5.16 -10.94
CA THR A 556 -8.89 -5.21 -12.41
C THR A 556 -8.91 -6.62 -13.00
N ILE A 557 -8.68 -7.65 -12.16
CA ILE A 557 -8.66 -9.06 -12.56
C ILE A 557 -9.78 -9.90 -11.94
N ILE A 558 -10.67 -9.26 -11.17
CA ILE A 558 -11.79 -9.93 -10.51
C ILE A 558 -12.88 -10.26 -11.53
N GLY A 559 -13.49 -11.43 -11.39
CA GLY A 559 -14.68 -11.85 -12.10
C GLY A 559 -15.44 -12.92 -11.34
N LEU A 560 -16.43 -13.50 -11.98
CA LEU A 560 -17.27 -14.56 -11.43
C LEU A 560 -16.83 -15.92 -11.93
N LYS A 561 -16.92 -16.96 -11.09
CA LYS A 561 -16.76 -18.37 -11.50
C LYS A 561 -17.89 -18.84 -12.40
N ASP A 562 -19.08 -18.28 -12.18
CA ASP A 562 -20.31 -18.59 -12.92
C ASP A 562 -21.16 -17.31 -13.00
N PRO A 563 -21.06 -16.57 -14.13
CA PRO A 563 -21.82 -15.33 -14.32
C PRO A 563 -23.35 -15.52 -14.34
N SER A 564 -23.85 -16.76 -14.52
CA SER A 564 -25.29 -17.03 -14.54
C SER A 564 -25.94 -17.07 -13.15
N LYS A 565 -25.16 -16.94 -12.08
CA LYS A 565 -25.62 -16.92 -10.69
C LYS A 565 -25.86 -15.52 -10.13
N GLY A 566 -25.85 -14.51 -10.97
CA GLY A 566 -26.12 -13.13 -10.63
C GLY A 566 -27.49 -12.68 -11.00
#